data_927e93d767194158260f1da0b08d3325
#
_entry.id   927e93d767194158260f1da0b08d3325
#
_cell.length_a   1.000
_cell.length_b   1.000
_cell.length_c   1.000
_cell.angle_alpha   90.00
_cell.angle_beta   90.00
_cell.angle_gamma   90.00
#
_symmetry.space_group_name_H-M   'P 1'
#
loop_
_entity.id
_entity.type
_entity.pdbx_description
1 polymer ?
#
loop_
_entity_poly.entity_id
_entity_poly.type
_entity_poly.pdbx_seq_one_letter_code
_entity_poly.pdbx_strand_id
1 'polypeptide(L)'
;MTEICYSKTNHLLSVEQALTQILSKVTPLQQFETISIQQALARVLATNVSAPAAIPAFNNAAMDGYGLHSQSIKAEAFSCRQVGVSWAGHPYSGAIHANECIRIFTGAVVPEGVDCVVAQEQVVVAGEWVQFPAHTARYQNIRCAGSDIEAGKNLLTKGTILNPVAIGLLAAAGISQVQVTRRLRIGYFSSGDELSPLGSTLSLGQIYDSNRYQLSALLDHPLYELIDLGIIADDPSLLEQTLNSAAPHLDVLISTGGASVGDADFIQETLQKCGQVDVWKIAIKPGKPLAFGRIGECLFFGLPGNPVAVWVSVEKFVKPALLKLAGGAQQAAMRLPARCLAPLRKRPGREEYQRGILYQNDTGELSVMPVAGQDSHQLASSSLANCFIVLSHDSQGVNSGDTVLVEPLQLRIAFND
;
A
#
# COMPACT_ATOMS: atom_id res chain seq x y z
N MET A 1 -0.85 45.08 19.03
CA MET A 1 -1.54 44.19 19.98
C MET A 1 -2.41 43.25 19.14
N THR A 2 -1.88 42.14 18.76
CA THR A 2 -2.60 41.09 18.00
C THR A 2 -3.06 40.06 19.02
N GLU A 3 -4.38 39.99 19.22
CA GLU A 3 -5.00 39.02 20.12
C GLU A 3 -4.63 37.59 19.66
N ILE A 4 -3.90 36.90 20.50
CA ILE A 4 -3.61 35.47 20.37
C ILE A 4 -4.93 34.74 20.67
N CYS A 5 -5.54 34.24 19.61
CA CYS A 5 -6.80 33.50 19.68
C CYS A 5 -6.52 32.12 20.33
N TYR A 6 -6.52 32.07 21.65
CA TYR A 6 -6.65 30.83 22.40
C TYR A 6 -8.05 30.25 22.15
N SER A 7 -8.19 29.34 21.22
CA SER A 7 -9.42 28.56 21.16
C SER A 7 -9.42 27.55 22.32
N LYS A 8 -9.89 28.01 23.47
CA LYS A 8 -10.30 27.17 24.61
C LYS A 8 -11.56 26.38 24.24
N THR A 9 -11.52 25.58 23.19
CA THR A 9 -12.56 24.59 22.94
C THR A 9 -12.09 23.28 23.57
N ASN A 10 -12.68 22.92 24.69
CA ASN A 10 -12.60 21.59 25.33
C ASN A 10 -13.17 20.48 24.44
N HIS A 11 -13.28 20.71 23.14
CA HIS A 11 -13.87 19.79 22.18
C HIS A 11 -12.78 18.88 21.63
N LEU A 12 -12.93 17.58 21.88
CA LEU A 12 -12.07 16.55 21.27
C LEU A 12 -12.38 16.49 19.78
N LEU A 13 -11.36 16.54 18.93
CA LEU A 13 -11.52 16.24 17.50
C LEU A 13 -11.85 14.76 17.30
N SER A 14 -12.75 14.42 16.40
CA SER A 14 -12.90 13.03 15.98
C SER A 14 -11.63 12.58 15.22
N VAL A 15 -11.44 11.26 15.09
CA VAL A 15 -10.33 10.69 14.30
C VAL A 15 -10.37 11.18 12.85
N GLU A 16 -11.56 11.22 12.25
CA GLU A 16 -11.78 11.69 10.89
C GLU A 16 -11.49 13.18 10.74
N GLN A 17 -11.93 14.01 11.67
CA GLN A 17 -11.66 15.46 11.68
C GLN A 17 -10.16 15.74 11.79
N ALA A 18 -9.46 15.04 12.70
CA ALA A 18 -8.02 15.18 12.86
C ALA A 18 -7.26 14.75 11.58
N LEU A 19 -7.61 13.60 11.00
CA LEU A 19 -7.02 13.14 9.74
C LEU A 19 -7.26 14.12 8.59
N THR A 20 -8.49 14.61 8.45
CA THR A 20 -8.85 15.61 7.42
C THR A 20 -8.02 16.87 7.56
N GLN A 21 -7.87 17.39 8.80
CA GLN A 21 -7.05 18.58 9.06
C GLN A 21 -5.57 18.32 8.75
N ILE A 22 -5.02 17.16 9.15
CA ILE A 22 -3.65 16.76 8.80
C ILE A 22 -3.49 16.76 7.28
N LEU A 23 -4.33 16.00 6.59
CA LEU A 23 -4.25 15.88 5.14
C LEU A 23 -4.40 17.24 4.42
N SER A 24 -5.24 18.15 4.91
CA SER A 24 -5.40 19.47 4.30
C SER A 24 -4.11 20.31 4.32
N LYS A 25 -3.23 20.08 5.31
CA LYS A 25 -1.93 20.78 5.46
C LYS A 25 -0.77 20.07 4.75
N VAL A 26 -0.99 18.87 4.17
CA VAL A 26 0.04 18.12 3.43
C VAL A 26 -0.06 18.39 1.95
N THR A 27 1.01 18.92 1.36
CA THR A 27 1.18 19.11 -0.08
C THR A 27 2.12 18.06 -0.63
N PRO A 28 1.75 17.35 -1.71
CA PRO A 28 2.62 16.34 -2.33
C PRO A 28 3.98 16.92 -2.75
N LEU A 29 5.04 16.17 -2.49
CA LEU A 29 6.41 16.53 -2.85
C LEU A 29 6.53 16.65 -4.38
N GLN A 30 7.23 17.71 -4.84
CA GLN A 30 7.47 17.96 -6.26
C GLN A 30 8.93 17.65 -6.67
N GLN A 31 9.56 16.69 -5.99
CA GLN A 31 10.91 16.23 -6.27
C GLN A 31 10.88 14.78 -6.74
N PHE A 32 11.41 14.53 -7.92
CA PHE A 32 11.31 13.27 -8.63
C PHE A 32 12.67 12.72 -8.99
N GLU A 33 12.75 11.40 -9.15
CA GLU A 33 13.94 10.70 -9.62
C GLU A 33 13.54 9.64 -10.65
N THR A 34 14.44 9.38 -11.61
CA THR A 34 14.27 8.31 -12.60
C THR A 34 15.03 7.08 -12.12
N ILE A 35 14.34 5.96 -11.97
CA ILE A 35 14.90 4.71 -11.46
C ILE A 35 14.56 3.54 -12.38
N SER A 36 15.36 2.47 -12.30
CA SER A 36 15.05 1.19 -12.94
C SER A 36 13.75 0.61 -12.37
N ILE A 37 12.96 -0.06 -13.20
CA ILE A 37 11.75 -0.77 -12.75
C ILE A 37 12.07 -1.83 -11.69
N GLN A 38 13.28 -2.40 -11.67
CA GLN A 38 13.74 -3.35 -10.65
C GLN A 38 13.80 -2.73 -9.25
N GLN A 39 13.98 -1.41 -9.15
CA GLN A 39 14.04 -0.64 -7.90
C GLN A 39 12.71 0.08 -7.59
N ALA A 40 11.72 -0.07 -8.48
CA ALA A 40 10.50 0.74 -8.45
C ALA A 40 9.36 0.11 -7.62
N LEU A 41 9.54 -1.11 -7.11
CA LEU A 41 8.51 -1.75 -6.26
C LEU A 41 8.17 -0.87 -5.07
N ALA A 42 6.87 -0.70 -4.82
CA ALA A 42 6.27 0.13 -3.77
C ALA A 42 6.63 1.64 -3.84
N ARG A 43 7.26 2.13 -4.93
CA ARG A 43 7.47 3.57 -5.19
C ARG A 43 6.19 4.18 -5.80
N VAL A 44 6.06 5.49 -5.71
CA VAL A 44 4.92 6.25 -6.26
C VAL A 44 5.30 6.88 -7.59
N LEU A 45 4.53 6.61 -8.64
CA LEU A 45 4.72 7.23 -9.96
C LEU A 45 4.52 8.75 -9.91
N ALA A 46 5.50 9.48 -10.43
CA ALA A 46 5.48 10.93 -10.52
C ALA A 46 4.75 11.46 -11.76
N THR A 47 4.63 10.64 -12.80
CA THR A 47 3.99 10.97 -14.09
C THR A 47 3.15 9.82 -14.58
N ASN A 48 2.24 10.10 -15.51
CA ASN A 48 1.53 9.05 -16.25
C ASN A 48 2.54 8.31 -17.14
N VAL A 49 2.32 7.00 -17.29
CA VAL A 49 3.11 6.14 -18.17
C VAL A 49 2.22 5.63 -19.28
N SER A 50 2.55 5.95 -20.52
CA SER A 50 1.81 5.48 -21.70
C SER A 50 2.50 4.28 -22.34
N ALA A 51 1.73 3.40 -22.96
CA ALA A 51 2.23 2.24 -23.69
C ALA A 51 3.00 2.68 -24.95
N PRO A 52 4.31 2.41 -25.07
CA PRO A 52 5.08 2.79 -26.26
C PRO A 52 4.69 1.94 -27.49
N ALA A 53 4.16 0.75 -27.28
CA ALA A 53 3.66 -0.16 -28.30
C ALA A 53 2.38 -0.87 -27.82
N ALA A 54 1.65 -1.47 -28.73
CA ALA A 54 0.50 -2.29 -28.39
C ALA A 54 0.90 -3.54 -27.59
N ILE A 55 0.01 -4.01 -26.72
CA ILE A 55 0.18 -5.27 -25.98
C ILE A 55 -1.05 -6.16 -26.25
N PRO A 56 -0.84 -7.36 -26.83
CA PRO A 56 0.39 -7.82 -27.48
C PRO A 56 0.76 -6.96 -28.69
N ALA A 57 2.04 -6.98 -29.09
CA ALA A 57 2.55 -6.14 -30.18
C ALA A 57 2.08 -6.61 -31.57
N PHE A 58 1.62 -7.84 -31.71
CA PHE A 58 1.17 -8.49 -32.96
C PHE A 58 0.06 -9.50 -32.65
N ASN A 59 -0.70 -9.85 -33.69
CA ASN A 59 -1.67 -10.94 -33.59
C ASN A 59 -0.93 -12.25 -33.31
N ASN A 60 -1.35 -12.98 -32.25
CA ASN A 60 -0.74 -14.24 -31.88
C ASN A 60 -1.78 -15.31 -31.54
N ALA A 61 -1.35 -16.57 -31.65
CA ALA A 61 -2.21 -17.71 -31.32
C ALA A 61 -2.42 -17.79 -29.79
N ALA A 62 -3.66 -17.99 -29.39
CA ALA A 62 -4.04 -18.17 -28.00
C ALA A 62 -3.85 -19.63 -27.51
N MET A 63 -3.74 -20.58 -28.44
CA MET A 63 -3.64 -22.01 -28.17
C MET A 63 -2.68 -22.70 -29.16
N ASP A 64 -2.17 -23.85 -28.78
CA ASP A 64 -1.48 -24.75 -29.71
C ASP A 64 -2.50 -25.37 -30.66
N GLY A 65 -2.26 -25.27 -31.97
CA GLY A 65 -3.23 -25.70 -32.92
C GLY A 65 -2.80 -25.56 -34.38
N TYR A 66 -3.77 -25.31 -35.23
CA TYR A 66 -3.59 -25.09 -36.65
C TYR A 66 -4.28 -23.83 -37.10
N GLY A 67 -3.51 -22.92 -37.68
CA GLY A 67 -4.00 -21.69 -38.26
C GLY A 67 -4.44 -21.90 -39.71
N LEU A 68 -5.56 -21.33 -40.11
CA LEU A 68 -6.09 -21.43 -41.49
C LEU A 68 -6.83 -20.15 -41.89
N HIS A 69 -7.02 -20.01 -43.20
CA HIS A 69 -7.84 -18.94 -43.77
C HIS A 69 -9.32 -19.28 -43.66
N SER A 70 -10.16 -18.36 -43.22
CA SER A 70 -11.59 -18.57 -43.02
C SER A 70 -12.34 -18.98 -44.30
N GLN A 71 -11.84 -18.64 -45.48
CA GLN A 71 -12.39 -19.12 -46.78
C GLN A 71 -12.29 -20.66 -46.91
N SER A 72 -11.44 -21.33 -46.16
CA SER A 72 -11.34 -22.79 -46.15
C SER A 72 -12.43 -23.45 -45.31
N ILE A 73 -13.13 -22.69 -44.48
CA ILE A 73 -14.13 -23.21 -43.52
C ILE A 73 -15.39 -23.65 -44.32
N LYS A 74 -15.85 -24.86 -44.01
CA LYS A 74 -17.08 -25.42 -44.59
C LYS A 74 -18.10 -25.74 -43.51
N ALA A 75 -19.34 -25.92 -43.92
CA ALA A 75 -20.43 -26.32 -43.03
C ALA A 75 -20.24 -27.76 -42.48
N GLU A 76 -19.48 -28.59 -43.21
CA GLU A 76 -19.10 -29.95 -42.84
C GLU A 76 -17.61 -30.01 -42.49
N ALA A 77 -17.14 -31.15 -41.97
CA ALA A 77 -15.72 -31.40 -41.73
C ALA A 77 -14.94 -31.27 -43.07
N PHE A 78 -13.81 -30.61 -43.05
CA PHE A 78 -12.98 -30.33 -44.23
C PHE A 78 -11.51 -30.55 -43.91
N SER A 79 -10.66 -30.64 -44.93
CA SER A 79 -9.22 -30.84 -44.78
C SER A 79 -8.44 -29.74 -45.47
N CYS A 80 -7.33 -29.34 -44.82
CA CYS A 80 -6.33 -28.42 -45.38
C CYS A 80 -4.95 -29.10 -45.38
N ARG A 81 -4.08 -28.71 -46.29
CA ARG A 81 -2.70 -29.17 -46.34
C ARG A 81 -1.83 -28.32 -45.43
N GLN A 82 -1.08 -28.92 -44.52
CA GLN A 82 -0.08 -28.25 -43.69
C GLN A 82 1.10 -27.84 -44.55
N VAL A 83 1.39 -26.52 -44.61
CA VAL A 83 2.48 -25.96 -45.43
C VAL A 83 3.67 -25.46 -44.59
N GLY A 84 3.56 -25.42 -43.25
CA GLY A 84 4.65 -24.98 -42.40
C GLY A 84 4.32 -25.01 -40.90
N VAL A 85 5.19 -24.38 -40.14
CA VAL A 85 5.09 -24.26 -38.69
C VAL A 85 5.45 -22.84 -38.26
N SER A 86 4.68 -22.23 -37.34
CA SER A 86 4.97 -20.95 -36.68
C SER A 86 5.19 -21.19 -35.20
N TRP A 87 6.37 -20.86 -34.73
CA TRP A 87 6.75 -20.97 -33.33
C TRP A 87 6.81 -19.59 -32.67
N ALA A 88 6.61 -19.53 -31.36
CA ALA A 88 6.89 -18.33 -30.59
C ALA A 88 8.37 -17.95 -30.76
N GLY A 89 8.63 -16.69 -31.15
CA GLY A 89 9.97 -16.20 -31.47
C GLY A 89 10.50 -16.58 -32.87
N HIS A 90 9.84 -17.51 -33.61
CA HIS A 90 10.23 -17.92 -34.95
C HIS A 90 9.00 -17.88 -35.88
N PRO A 91 8.60 -16.69 -36.34
CA PRO A 91 7.40 -16.53 -37.18
C PRO A 91 7.59 -17.19 -38.55
N TYR A 92 6.51 -17.75 -39.09
CA TYR A 92 6.47 -18.22 -40.46
C TYR A 92 6.40 -17.02 -41.40
N SER A 93 7.24 -17.00 -42.44
CA SER A 93 7.36 -15.87 -43.38
C SER A 93 6.48 -15.97 -44.63
N GLY A 94 5.79 -17.09 -44.85
CA GLY A 94 4.88 -17.28 -45.97
C GLY A 94 3.46 -16.83 -45.68
N ALA A 95 2.67 -16.61 -46.72
CA ALA A 95 1.21 -16.44 -46.63
C ALA A 95 0.52 -17.80 -46.66
N ILE A 96 -0.64 -17.89 -46.01
CA ILE A 96 -1.49 -19.09 -45.99
C ILE A 96 -2.70 -18.84 -46.90
N HIS A 97 -2.87 -19.71 -47.88
CA HIS A 97 -3.95 -19.60 -48.87
C HIS A 97 -5.13 -20.54 -48.55
N ALA A 98 -6.18 -20.42 -49.32
CA ALA A 98 -7.35 -21.33 -49.22
C ALA A 98 -6.93 -22.80 -49.37
N ASN A 99 -7.47 -23.68 -48.54
CA ASN A 99 -7.15 -25.09 -48.37
C ASN A 99 -5.71 -25.39 -47.87
N GLU A 100 -5.02 -24.39 -47.32
CA GLU A 100 -3.77 -24.54 -46.61
C GLU A 100 -3.99 -24.26 -45.12
N CYS A 101 -3.16 -24.88 -44.27
CA CYS A 101 -3.07 -24.59 -42.84
C CYS A 101 -1.62 -24.63 -42.40
N ILE A 102 -1.38 -24.03 -41.22
CA ILE A 102 -0.07 -23.99 -40.60
C ILE A 102 -0.15 -24.53 -39.16
N ARG A 103 0.77 -25.37 -38.77
CA ARG A 103 0.96 -25.70 -37.35
C ARG A 103 1.39 -24.45 -36.61
N ILE A 104 0.67 -24.05 -35.57
CA ILE A 104 0.94 -22.83 -34.79
C ILE A 104 0.92 -23.13 -33.32
N PHE A 105 1.82 -22.49 -32.57
CA PHE A 105 1.95 -22.65 -31.11
C PHE A 105 1.52 -21.39 -30.40
N THR A 106 1.10 -21.55 -29.15
CA THR A 106 0.66 -20.46 -28.27
C THR A 106 1.71 -19.33 -28.23
N GLY A 107 1.28 -18.10 -28.44
CA GLY A 107 2.15 -16.92 -28.51
C GLY A 107 2.88 -16.72 -29.84
N ALA A 108 2.82 -17.68 -30.78
CA ALA A 108 3.41 -17.51 -32.12
C ALA A 108 2.66 -16.44 -32.91
N VAL A 109 3.40 -15.68 -33.71
CA VAL A 109 2.82 -14.73 -34.68
C VAL A 109 1.87 -15.44 -35.62
N VAL A 110 0.67 -14.90 -35.76
CA VAL A 110 -0.31 -15.37 -36.74
C VAL A 110 0.14 -14.91 -38.12
N PRO A 111 0.47 -15.84 -39.06
CA PRO A 111 0.94 -15.48 -40.40
C PRO A 111 -0.13 -14.78 -41.25
N GLU A 112 0.29 -14.11 -42.30
CA GLU A 112 -0.60 -13.53 -43.29
C GLU A 112 -1.53 -14.60 -43.90
N GLY A 113 -2.81 -14.26 -44.07
CA GLY A 113 -3.83 -15.17 -44.55
C GLY A 113 -4.47 -16.07 -43.48
N VAL A 114 -3.91 -16.14 -42.28
CA VAL A 114 -4.53 -16.86 -41.15
C VAL A 114 -5.45 -15.93 -40.38
N ASP A 115 -6.71 -16.30 -40.27
CA ASP A 115 -7.73 -15.53 -39.53
C ASP A 115 -8.54 -16.40 -38.55
N CYS A 116 -8.15 -17.65 -38.34
CA CYS A 116 -8.59 -18.47 -37.22
C CYS A 116 -7.55 -19.53 -36.83
N VAL A 117 -7.57 -19.97 -35.60
CA VAL A 117 -6.73 -21.05 -35.06
C VAL A 117 -7.65 -22.07 -34.41
N VAL A 118 -7.54 -23.33 -34.84
CA VAL A 118 -8.27 -24.47 -34.26
C VAL A 118 -7.32 -25.21 -33.33
N ALA A 119 -7.76 -25.49 -32.12
CA ALA A 119 -6.96 -26.20 -31.14
C ALA A 119 -6.59 -27.62 -31.63
N GLN A 120 -5.39 -28.07 -31.35
CA GLN A 120 -4.86 -29.37 -31.81
C GLN A 120 -5.72 -30.56 -31.38
N GLU A 121 -6.42 -30.45 -30.26
CA GLU A 121 -7.33 -31.48 -29.74
C GLU A 121 -8.61 -31.66 -30.58
N GLN A 122 -8.91 -30.69 -31.44
CA GLN A 122 -10.12 -30.64 -32.24
C GLN A 122 -9.90 -31.10 -33.68
N VAL A 123 -8.66 -31.40 -34.08
CA VAL A 123 -8.30 -31.77 -35.44
C VAL A 123 -7.77 -33.20 -35.50
N VAL A 124 -7.84 -33.81 -36.70
CA VAL A 124 -7.23 -35.11 -36.99
C VAL A 124 -6.13 -34.91 -38.05
N VAL A 125 -4.91 -35.33 -37.71
CA VAL A 125 -3.73 -35.18 -38.58
C VAL A 125 -3.47 -36.49 -39.32
N ALA A 126 -3.39 -36.44 -40.64
CA ALA A 126 -3.09 -37.60 -41.52
C ALA A 126 -2.00 -37.19 -42.54
N GLY A 127 -0.75 -37.40 -42.19
CA GLY A 127 0.40 -36.95 -43.01
C GLY A 127 0.44 -35.43 -43.13
N GLU A 128 0.43 -34.91 -44.34
CA GLU A 128 0.40 -33.47 -44.61
C GLU A 128 -1.03 -32.87 -44.54
N TRP A 129 -2.03 -33.68 -44.34
CA TRP A 129 -3.43 -33.24 -44.32
C TRP A 129 -3.94 -33.16 -42.88
N VAL A 130 -4.64 -32.08 -42.58
CA VAL A 130 -5.26 -31.84 -41.28
C VAL A 130 -6.76 -31.68 -41.49
N GLN A 131 -7.54 -32.52 -40.85
CA GLN A 131 -8.99 -32.48 -40.87
C GLN A 131 -9.52 -31.62 -39.75
N PHE A 132 -10.36 -30.65 -40.09
CA PHE A 132 -10.96 -29.67 -39.16
C PHE A 132 -12.44 -29.99 -38.90
N PRO A 133 -12.97 -29.65 -37.75
CA PRO A 133 -14.39 -29.76 -37.43
C PRO A 133 -15.22 -28.79 -38.25
N ALA A 134 -16.49 -29.10 -38.39
CA ALA A 134 -17.49 -28.15 -38.91
C ALA A 134 -17.61 -26.93 -38.00
N HIS A 135 -18.13 -25.81 -38.51
CA HIS A 135 -18.47 -24.60 -37.76
C HIS A 135 -17.31 -23.90 -37.05
N THR A 136 -16.07 -23.96 -37.57
CA THR A 136 -14.96 -23.18 -37.09
C THR A 136 -15.25 -21.66 -37.26
N ALA A 137 -15.07 -20.89 -36.19
CA ALA A 137 -15.38 -19.46 -36.20
C ALA A 137 -14.16 -18.62 -36.65
N ARG A 138 -14.41 -17.54 -37.41
CA ARG A 138 -13.39 -16.55 -37.73
C ARG A 138 -12.89 -15.86 -36.46
N TYR A 139 -11.59 -15.57 -36.39
CA TYR A 139 -10.88 -15.01 -35.23
C TYR A 139 -10.86 -15.89 -33.99
N GLN A 140 -11.33 -17.14 -34.09
CA GLN A 140 -11.22 -18.10 -32.99
C GLN A 140 -9.75 -18.28 -32.59
N ASN A 141 -9.48 -18.25 -31.28
CA ASN A 141 -8.17 -18.46 -30.68
C ASN A 141 -7.04 -17.55 -31.21
N ILE A 142 -7.37 -16.34 -31.67
CA ILE A 142 -6.40 -15.31 -32.03
C ILE A 142 -6.51 -14.16 -31.02
N ARG A 143 -5.38 -13.81 -30.40
CA ARG A 143 -5.24 -12.57 -29.59
C ARG A 143 -4.78 -11.47 -30.56
N CYS A 144 -5.64 -10.51 -30.79
CA CYS A 144 -5.32 -9.38 -31.66
C CYS A 144 -4.28 -8.45 -31.03
N ALA A 145 -3.44 -7.85 -31.87
CA ALA A 145 -2.55 -6.78 -31.43
C ALA A 145 -3.34 -5.69 -30.68
N GLY A 146 -2.85 -5.26 -29.52
CA GLY A 146 -3.51 -4.25 -28.71
C GLY A 146 -4.77 -4.70 -27.97
N SER A 147 -5.09 -6.00 -27.95
CA SER A 147 -6.29 -6.49 -27.26
C SER A 147 -6.25 -6.29 -25.73
N ASP A 148 -5.07 -6.15 -25.14
CA ASP A 148 -4.89 -5.78 -23.73
C ASP A 148 -4.75 -4.25 -23.63
N ILE A 149 -3.74 -3.68 -24.30
CA ILE A 149 -3.51 -2.24 -24.35
C ILE A 149 -3.08 -1.79 -25.74
N GLU A 150 -3.74 -0.78 -26.29
CA GLU A 150 -3.35 -0.13 -27.54
C GLU A 150 -2.13 0.78 -27.35
N ALA A 151 -1.31 0.94 -28.38
CA ALA A 151 -0.20 1.89 -28.38
C ALA A 151 -0.68 3.32 -28.05
N GLY A 152 0.07 4.03 -27.24
CA GLY A 152 -0.23 5.39 -26.79
C GLY A 152 -1.27 5.51 -25.67
N LYS A 153 -1.97 4.43 -25.30
CA LYS A 153 -2.91 4.47 -24.15
C LYS A 153 -2.14 4.52 -22.82
N ASN A 154 -2.82 5.06 -21.82
CA ASN A 154 -2.28 5.16 -20.48
C ASN A 154 -2.18 3.77 -19.84
N LEU A 155 -0.95 3.36 -19.49
CA LEU A 155 -0.64 2.12 -18.79
C LEU A 155 -0.86 2.24 -17.28
N LEU A 156 -0.28 3.28 -16.71
CA LEU A 156 -0.32 3.56 -15.28
C LEU A 156 -0.42 5.07 -15.07
N THR A 157 -1.22 5.49 -14.10
CA THR A 157 -1.43 6.90 -13.77
C THR A 157 -0.45 7.41 -12.72
N LYS A 158 -0.16 8.70 -12.75
CA LYS A 158 0.53 9.42 -11.68
C LYS A 158 -0.14 9.11 -10.33
N GLY A 159 0.66 8.93 -9.28
CA GLY A 159 0.19 8.59 -7.95
C GLY A 159 -0.05 7.09 -7.72
N THR A 160 0.11 6.24 -8.73
CA THR A 160 0.06 4.78 -8.57
C THR A 160 1.24 4.32 -7.72
N ILE A 161 0.96 3.53 -6.69
CA ILE A 161 1.97 2.77 -5.95
C ILE A 161 2.27 1.52 -6.76
N LEU A 162 3.53 1.37 -7.19
CA LEU A 162 3.95 0.27 -8.06
C LEU A 162 3.96 -1.06 -7.31
N ASN A 163 3.00 -1.92 -7.62
CA ASN A 163 2.92 -3.30 -7.12
C ASN A 163 3.64 -4.27 -8.09
N PRO A 164 3.81 -5.56 -7.73
CA PRO A 164 4.48 -6.53 -8.59
C PRO A 164 3.86 -6.68 -9.99
N VAL A 165 2.53 -6.57 -10.11
CA VAL A 165 1.84 -6.67 -11.41
C VAL A 165 2.11 -5.43 -12.26
N ALA A 166 2.16 -4.23 -11.66
CA ALA A 166 2.54 -3.01 -12.36
C ALA A 166 3.98 -3.08 -12.88
N ILE A 167 4.92 -3.65 -12.10
CA ILE A 167 6.29 -3.89 -12.58
C ILE A 167 6.30 -4.83 -13.79
N GLY A 168 5.54 -5.94 -13.73
CA GLY A 168 5.39 -6.87 -14.86
C GLY A 168 4.80 -6.20 -16.10
N LEU A 169 3.80 -5.33 -15.93
CA LEU A 169 3.17 -4.59 -17.02
C LEU A 169 4.15 -3.60 -17.69
N LEU A 170 4.95 -2.87 -16.89
CA LEU A 170 6.00 -1.99 -17.41
C LEU A 170 7.03 -2.78 -18.23
N ALA A 171 7.46 -3.94 -17.72
CA ALA A 171 8.39 -4.82 -18.41
C ALA A 171 7.79 -5.37 -19.71
N ALA A 172 6.51 -5.79 -19.73
CA ALA A 172 5.81 -6.26 -20.92
C ALA A 172 5.67 -5.16 -21.98
N ALA A 173 5.59 -3.90 -21.55
CA ALA A 173 5.59 -2.72 -22.42
C ALA A 173 7.00 -2.30 -22.91
N GLY A 174 8.06 -2.98 -22.50
CA GLY A 174 9.45 -2.65 -22.84
C GLY A 174 10.01 -1.43 -22.11
N ILE A 175 9.38 -1.02 -21.00
CA ILE A 175 9.79 0.15 -20.21
C ILE A 175 10.78 -0.31 -19.14
N SER A 176 12.01 0.19 -19.19
CA SER A 176 13.10 -0.17 -18.28
C SER A 176 13.27 0.80 -17.11
N GLN A 177 12.76 2.02 -17.22
CA GLN A 177 12.89 3.08 -16.22
C GLN A 177 11.58 3.84 -16.08
N VAL A 178 11.32 4.35 -14.88
CA VAL A 178 10.14 5.18 -14.56
C VAL A 178 10.55 6.36 -13.70
N GLN A 179 9.77 7.45 -13.82
CA GLN A 179 9.90 8.60 -12.94
C GLN A 179 9.01 8.40 -11.72
N VAL A 180 9.60 8.47 -10.54
CA VAL A 180 8.92 8.31 -9.25
C VAL A 180 9.18 9.50 -8.34
N THR A 181 8.34 9.72 -7.35
CA THR A 181 8.66 10.64 -6.26
C THR A 181 9.90 10.12 -5.53
N ARG A 182 10.88 10.98 -5.22
CA ARG A 182 12.03 10.55 -4.41
C ARG A 182 11.57 10.02 -3.05
N ARG A 183 12.44 9.29 -2.38
CA ARG A 183 12.17 8.84 -1.00
C ARG A 183 11.96 10.04 -0.08
N LEU A 184 10.98 9.91 0.83
CA LEU A 184 10.76 10.89 1.89
C LEU A 184 11.82 10.72 2.97
N ARG A 185 12.49 11.80 3.35
CA ARG A 185 13.45 11.82 4.46
C ARG A 185 12.70 12.04 5.75
N ILE A 186 12.69 11.01 6.61
CA ILE A 186 11.94 11.00 7.86
C ILE A 186 12.92 10.91 9.02
N GLY A 187 13.08 12.01 9.74
CA GLY A 187 13.79 12.00 11.02
C GLY A 187 12.87 11.55 12.14
N TYR A 188 13.41 10.80 13.10
CA TYR A 188 12.64 10.40 14.28
C TYR A 188 13.52 10.32 15.53
N PHE A 189 12.92 10.64 16.67
CA PHE A 189 13.57 10.60 17.97
C PHE A 189 12.58 10.29 19.10
N SER A 190 13.10 9.86 20.23
CA SER A 190 12.36 9.77 21.48
C SER A 190 12.78 10.87 22.44
N SER A 191 11.85 11.42 23.22
CA SER A 191 12.13 12.38 24.30
C SER A 191 11.64 11.83 25.63
N GLY A 192 12.47 12.00 26.66
CA GLY A 192 12.19 11.59 28.03
C GLY A 192 13.46 11.28 28.80
N ASP A 193 13.63 11.87 30.01
CA ASP A 193 14.75 11.62 30.88
C ASP A 193 14.77 10.20 31.49
N GLU A 194 13.59 9.53 31.45
CA GLU A 194 13.46 8.13 31.85
C GLU A 194 14.03 7.15 30.83
N LEU A 195 14.29 7.58 29.58
CA LEU A 195 14.69 6.71 28.49
C LEU A 195 16.18 6.37 28.54
N SER A 196 16.47 5.10 28.38
CA SER A 196 17.83 4.58 28.28
C SER A 196 18.05 3.81 27.00
N PRO A 197 19.26 3.89 26.39
CA PRO A 197 19.57 3.11 25.19
C PRO A 197 19.62 1.62 25.50
N LEU A 198 19.37 0.79 24.47
CA LEU A 198 19.45 -0.66 24.60
C LEU A 198 20.87 -1.10 25.00
N GLY A 199 20.95 -2.11 25.88
CA GLY A 199 22.22 -2.66 26.35
C GLY A 199 22.84 -1.90 27.54
N SER A 200 22.28 -0.76 27.94
CA SER A 200 22.70 -0.09 29.18
C SER A 200 22.08 -0.75 30.43
N THR A 201 22.70 -0.57 31.59
CA THR A 201 22.10 -0.98 32.86
C THR A 201 21.10 0.10 33.29
N LEU A 202 19.86 -0.32 33.56
CA LEU A 202 18.84 0.61 34.03
C LEU A 202 19.05 1.02 35.49
N SER A 203 18.98 2.31 35.73
CA SER A 203 18.84 2.86 37.08
C SER A 203 17.37 2.87 37.52
N LEU A 204 17.11 3.09 38.80
CA LEU A 204 15.73 3.20 39.30
C LEU A 204 15.00 4.37 38.61
N GLY A 205 13.84 4.08 38.02
CA GLY A 205 13.05 5.05 37.30
C GLY A 205 13.32 5.09 35.78
N GLN A 206 14.35 4.40 35.30
CA GLN A 206 14.65 4.32 33.87
C GLN A 206 13.97 3.13 33.19
N ILE A 207 13.67 3.30 31.92
CA ILE A 207 13.12 2.27 31.00
C ILE A 207 13.90 2.28 29.69
N TYR A 208 13.90 1.16 28.96
CA TYR A 208 14.45 1.15 27.62
C TYR A 208 13.51 1.85 26.62
N ASP A 209 14.11 2.61 25.72
CA ASP A 209 13.37 3.22 24.61
C ASP A 209 12.87 2.15 23.62
N SER A 210 11.60 1.79 23.73
CA SER A 210 10.95 0.86 22.79
C SER A 210 10.30 1.57 21.60
N ASN A 211 9.89 2.83 21.78
CA ASN A 211 9.11 3.56 20.78
C ASN A 211 9.91 3.83 19.51
N ARG A 212 11.17 4.22 19.63
CA ARG A 212 12.04 4.54 18.50
C ARG A 212 12.26 3.32 17.61
N TYR A 213 12.47 2.15 18.19
CA TYR A 213 12.62 0.89 17.44
C TYR A 213 11.30 0.44 16.81
N GLN A 214 10.19 0.58 17.53
CA GLN A 214 8.87 0.29 16.99
C GLN A 214 8.52 1.22 15.82
N LEU A 215 8.80 2.53 15.96
CA LEU A 215 8.55 3.53 14.94
C LEU A 215 9.36 3.25 13.66
N SER A 216 10.66 2.93 13.83
CA SER A 216 11.52 2.52 12.71
C SER A 216 10.93 1.32 11.98
N ALA A 217 10.52 0.27 12.70
CA ALA A 217 9.93 -0.93 12.11
C ALA A 217 8.57 -0.66 11.45
N LEU A 218 7.73 0.22 11.99
CA LEU A 218 6.45 0.61 11.41
C LEU A 218 6.59 1.42 10.11
N LEU A 219 7.73 2.11 9.95
CA LEU A 219 8.06 2.98 8.83
C LEU A 219 9.10 2.36 7.89
N ASP A 220 9.51 1.11 8.09
CA ASP A 220 10.41 0.42 7.16
C ASP A 220 9.69 0.11 5.84
N HIS A 221 9.90 0.99 4.85
CA HIS A 221 9.21 0.93 3.57
C HIS A 221 10.05 1.59 2.46
N PRO A 222 10.03 1.09 1.21
CA PRO A 222 10.80 1.64 0.08
C PRO A 222 10.54 3.13 -0.26
N LEU A 223 9.43 3.69 0.21
CA LEU A 223 9.11 5.12 0.06
C LEU A 223 9.92 6.02 0.98
N TYR A 224 10.56 5.49 2.03
CA TYR A 224 11.14 6.30 3.09
C TYR A 224 12.65 6.08 3.22
N GLU A 225 13.34 7.15 3.60
CA GLU A 225 14.71 7.18 4.10
C GLU A 225 14.62 7.59 5.57
N LEU A 226 14.88 6.64 6.47
CA LEU A 226 14.74 6.85 7.91
C LEU A 226 16.05 7.33 8.53
N ILE A 227 15.98 8.41 9.29
CA ILE A 227 17.13 9.06 9.97
C ILE A 227 16.86 9.06 11.47
N ASP A 228 17.59 8.19 12.17
CA ASP A 228 17.49 8.05 13.61
C ASP A 228 18.29 9.16 14.31
N LEU A 229 17.59 10.03 15.06
CA LEU A 229 18.16 11.13 15.82
C LEU A 229 18.41 10.78 17.30
N GLY A 230 18.10 9.56 17.72
CA GLY A 230 18.39 9.06 19.06
C GLY A 230 17.36 9.45 20.12
N ILE A 231 17.84 9.50 21.36
CA ILE A 231 17.08 9.95 22.54
C ILE A 231 17.51 11.40 22.83
N ILE A 232 16.53 12.28 22.98
CA ILE A 232 16.75 13.68 23.33
C ILE A 232 16.26 13.86 24.78
N ALA A 233 17.13 14.36 25.66
CA ALA A 233 16.77 14.70 27.03
C ALA A 233 15.68 15.77 27.05
N ASP A 234 14.94 15.85 28.17
CA ASP A 234 13.87 16.83 28.37
C ASP A 234 14.46 18.23 28.70
N ASP A 235 15.33 18.72 27.80
CA ASP A 235 15.97 20.02 27.79
C ASP A 235 15.47 20.88 26.62
N PRO A 236 14.84 22.05 26.91
CA PRO A 236 14.30 22.92 25.85
C PRO A 236 15.35 23.38 24.85
N SER A 237 16.57 23.66 25.29
CA SER A 237 17.65 24.16 24.42
C SER A 237 18.17 23.07 23.49
N LEU A 238 18.32 21.86 24.01
CA LEU A 238 18.74 20.70 23.22
C LEU A 238 17.65 20.32 22.21
N LEU A 239 16.38 20.35 22.61
CA LEU A 239 15.24 20.11 21.73
C LEU A 239 15.20 21.16 20.61
N GLU A 240 15.28 22.46 20.93
CA GLU A 240 15.30 23.55 19.97
C GLU A 240 16.46 23.42 18.97
N GLN A 241 17.67 23.11 19.46
CA GLN A 241 18.83 22.88 18.62
C GLN A 241 18.61 21.70 17.67
N THR A 242 18.08 20.58 18.17
CA THR A 242 17.82 19.38 17.37
C THR A 242 16.77 19.67 16.28
N LEU A 243 15.66 20.32 16.63
CA LEU A 243 14.61 20.67 15.68
C LEU A 243 15.13 21.60 14.58
N ASN A 244 15.86 22.64 14.94
CA ASN A 244 16.37 23.64 14.00
C ASN A 244 17.49 23.08 13.09
N SER A 245 18.30 22.15 13.60
CA SER A 245 19.37 21.53 12.80
C SER A 245 18.86 20.43 11.88
N ALA A 246 17.86 19.64 12.32
CA ALA A 246 17.36 18.51 11.55
C ALA A 246 16.30 18.89 10.51
N ALA A 247 15.34 19.75 10.87
CA ALA A 247 14.19 20.09 10.01
C ALA A 247 14.56 20.56 8.59
N PRO A 248 15.63 21.37 8.36
CA PRO A 248 15.98 21.79 6.99
C PRO A 248 16.39 20.66 6.04
N HIS A 249 16.75 19.49 6.58
CA HIS A 249 17.23 18.34 5.81
C HIS A 249 16.20 17.21 5.68
N LEU A 250 15.00 17.39 6.29
CA LEU A 250 13.96 16.39 6.41
C LEU A 250 12.67 16.86 5.74
N ASP A 251 11.87 15.91 5.27
CA ASP A 251 10.49 16.17 4.83
C ASP A 251 9.51 16.03 6.00
N VAL A 252 9.83 15.13 6.93
CA VAL A 252 9.02 14.84 8.12
C VAL A 252 9.91 14.58 9.31
N LEU A 253 9.52 15.10 10.45
CA LEU A 253 10.16 14.85 11.73
C LEU A 253 9.11 14.30 12.71
N ILE A 254 9.44 13.19 13.38
CA ILE A 254 8.52 12.48 14.26
C ILE A 254 9.17 12.36 15.64
N SER A 255 8.50 12.86 16.68
CA SER A 255 8.90 12.59 18.06
C SER A 255 7.97 11.59 18.72
N THR A 256 8.50 10.77 19.63
CA THR A 256 7.72 9.99 20.59
C THR A 256 8.06 10.46 21.99
N GLY A 257 7.04 10.61 22.84
CA GLY A 257 7.14 11.35 24.10
C GLY A 257 6.87 12.84 23.87
N GLY A 258 6.75 13.60 24.93
CA GLY A 258 6.58 15.06 24.87
C GLY A 258 5.26 15.61 24.31
N ALA A 259 4.34 14.77 23.85
CA ALA A 259 2.99 15.18 23.46
C ALA A 259 2.01 15.24 24.64
N SER A 260 2.48 14.98 25.88
CA SER A 260 1.61 14.96 27.07
C SER A 260 1.14 16.36 27.44
N VAL A 261 -0.13 16.49 27.80
CA VAL A 261 -0.77 17.75 28.24
C VAL A 261 -0.58 17.99 29.77
N GLY A 262 0.47 17.46 30.38
CA GLY A 262 0.87 17.68 31.76
C GLY A 262 2.02 18.70 31.84
N ASP A 263 2.88 18.59 32.80
CA ASP A 263 3.97 19.53 33.19
C ASP A 263 5.02 19.84 32.06
N ALA A 264 4.79 19.41 30.82
CA ALA A 264 5.64 19.63 29.64
C ALA A 264 5.23 20.87 28.83
N ASP A 265 4.90 21.99 29.46
CA ASP A 265 4.66 23.27 28.78
C ASP A 265 5.86 23.69 27.91
N PHE A 266 7.09 23.32 28.28
CA PHE A 266 8.31 23.67 27.55
C PHE A 266 8.38 23.04 26.14
N ILE A 267 7.88 21.80 25.96
CA ILE A 267 7.92 21.16 24.62
C ILE A 267 6.99 21.89 23.68
N GLN A 268 5.78 22.21 24.13
CA GLN A 268 4.83 22.97 23.32
C GLN A 268 5.36 24.38 23.01
N GLU A 269 5.95 25.06 24.01
CA GLU A 269 6.59 26.36 23.82
C GLU A 269 7.76 26.30 22.84
N THR A 270 8.63 25.27 22.96
CA THR A 270 9.76 25.08 22.04
C THR A 270 9.28 24.81 20.62
N LEU A 271 8.28 23.94 20.45
CA LEU A 271 7.68 23.68 19.13
C LEU A 271 7.06 24.91 18.50
N GLN A 272 6.42 25.78 19.32
CA GLN A 272 5.86 27.05 18.84
C GLN A 272 6.92 28.09 18.48
N LYS A 273 8.08 28.06 19.14
CA LYS A 273 9.25 28.91 18.77
C LYS A 273 9.88 28.45 17.46
N CYS A 274 10.02 27.15 17.27
CA CYS A 274 10.66 26.56 16.09
C CYS A 274 9.75 26.56 14.86
N GLY A 275 8.42 26.58 15.04
CA GLY A 275 7.49 26.44 13.93
C GLY A 275 6.03 26.71 14.28
N GLN A 276 5.14 26.27 13.39
CA GLN A 276 3.68 26.34 13.56
C GLN A 276 3.16 24.95 13.91
N VAL A 277 3.23 24.58 15.19
CA VAL A 277 2.82 23.27 15.69
C VAL A 277 1.68 23.45 16.71
N ASP A 278 0.58 22.76 16.45
CA ASP A 278 -0.59 22.70 17.32
C ASP A 278 -0.62 21.38 18.09
N VAL A 279 -1.03 21.38 19.34
CA VAL A 279 -1.31 20.16 20.10
C VAL A 279 -2.81 19.93 20.17
N TRP A 280 -3.24 18.80 19.63
CA TRP A 280 -4.63 18.42 19.54
C TRP A 280 -5.01 17.35 20.55
N LYS A 281 -6.23 17.44 21.06
CA LYS A 281 -6.87 16.38 21.83
C LYS A 281 -7.84 15.65 20.94
N ILE A 282 -7.55 14.39 20.62
CA ILE A 282 -8.35 13.55 19.71
C ILE A 282 -9.23 12.60 20.51
N ALA A 283 -10.45 12.38 20.05
CA ALA A 283 -11.41 11.43 20.65
C ALA A 283 -11.06 9.98 20.25
N ILE A 284 -9.82 9.57 20.51
CA ILE A 284 -9.24 8.27 20.22
C ILE A 284 -8.74 7.58 21.49
N LYS A 285 -8.70 6.26 21.49
CA LYS A 285 -8.03 5.45 22.53
C LYS A 285 -7.41 4.20 21.89
N PRO A 286 -6.09 3.99 22.14
CA PRO A 286 -5.14 4.89 22.80
C PRO A 286 -4.73 6.06 21.90
N GLY A 287 -4.06 7.09 22.47
CA GLY A 287 -3.41 8.14 21.69
C GLY A 287 -4.13 9.48 21.67
N LYS A 288 -4.69 9.93 22.82
CA LYS A 288 -5.45 11.19 22.93
C LYS A 288 -4.68 12.45 22.50
N PRO A 289 -3.43 12.73 22.95
CA PRO A 289 -2.68 13.88 22.50
C PRO A 289 -1.94 13.56 21.20
N LEU A 290 -1.93 14.52 20.28
CA LEU A 290 -1.14 14.52 19.06
C LEU A 290 -0.66 15.94 18.79
N ALA A 291 0.65 16.16 18.65
CA ALA A 291 1.18 17.41 18.11
C ALA A 291 1.36 17.28 16.60
N PHE A 292 0.88 18.29 15.86
CA PHE A 292 1.03 18.32 14.40
C PHE A 292 1.23 19.73 13.89
N GLY A 293 2.13 19.89 12.92
CA GLY A 293 2.41 21.16 12.29
C GLY A 293 3.59 21.15 11.35
N ARG A 294 4.31 22.29 11.30
CA ARG A 294 5.51 22.45 10.47
C ARG A 294 6.62 23.16 11.25
N ILE A 295 7.85 22.76 10.96
CA ILE A 295 9.06 23.48 11.31
C ILE A 295 9.76 23.84 10.01
N GLY A 296 9.64 25.11 9.59
CA GLY A 296 9.94 25.50 8.22
C GLY A 296 9.07 24.73 7.23
N GLU A 297 9.70 24.02 6.26
CA GLU A 297 9.01 23.17 5.28
C GLU A 297 8.78 21.74 5.79
N CYS A 298 9.47 21.33 6.88
CA CYS A 298 9.38 20.00 7.44
C CYS A 298 8.05 19.78 8.19
N LEU A 299 7.31 18.73 7.88
CA LEU A 299 6.15 18.33 8.66
C LEU A 299 6.61 17.76 10.01
N PHE A 300 5.92 18.14 11.07
CA PHE A 300 6.20 17.64 12.43
C PHE A 300 5.03 16.83 12.98
N PHE A 301 5.33 15.65 13.56
CA PHE A 301 4.41 14.82 14.32
C PHE A 301 4.99 14.56 15.71
N GLY A 302 4.32 15.01 16.76
CA GLY A 302 4.61 14.62 18.14
C GLY A 302 3.62 13.56 18.59
N LEU A 303 4.11 12.34 18.79
CA LEU A 303 3.31 11.17 19.17
C LEU A 303 3.33 10.97 20.70
N PRO A 304 2.31 10.27 21.24
CA PRO A 304 2.29 9.94 22.67
C PRO A 304 3.49 9.09 23.10
N GLY A 305 3.84 9.10 24.39
CA GLY A 305 4.91 8.25 24.94
C GLY A 305 4.56 6.77 25.07
N ASN A 306 3.26 6.40 25.16
CA ASN A 306 2.86 5.00 25.27
C ASN A 306 2.98 4.25 23.94
N PRO A 307 3.63 3.08 23.89
CA PRO A 307 3.99 2.40 22.65
C PRO A 307 2.78 1.98 21.79
N VAL A 308 1.69 1.53 22.40
CA VAL A 308 0.47 1.18 21.64
C VAL A 308 -0.21 2.44 21.07
N ALA A 309 -0.08 3.56 21.77
CA ALA A 309 -0.59 4.84 21.26
C ALA A 309 0.26 5.36 20.10
N VAL A 310 1.58 5.17 20.14
CA VAL A 310 2.48 5.41 18.98
C VAL A 310 2.01 4.60 17.78
N TRP A 311 1.82 3.28 17.95
CA TRP A 311 1.36 2.39 16.86
C TRP A 311 0.07 2.88 16.22
N VAL A 312 -0.98 3.09 17.03
CA VAL A 312 -2.28 3.57 16.52
C VAL A 312 -2.14 4.93 15.84
N SER A 313 -1.36 5.86 16.41
CA SER A 313 -1.14 7.19 15.81
C SER A 313 -0.42 7.11 14.46
N VAL A 314 0.57 6.24 14.33
CA VAL A 314 1.28 5.99 13.07
C VAL A 314 0.33 5.47 12.00
N GLU A 315 -0.48 4.45 12.32
CA GLU A 315 -1.42 3.87 11.37
C GLU A 315 -2.54 4.85 10.95
N LYS A 316 -3.03 5.67 11.89
CA LYS A 316 -4.19 6.53 11.65
C LYS A 316 -3.84 7.90 11.08
N PHE A 317 -2.68 8.44 11.39
CA PHE A 317 -2.35 9.82 11.03
C PHE A 317 -1.05 9.94 10.23
N VAL A 318 0.02 9.27 10.67
CA VAL A 318 1.34 9.45 10.04
C VAL A 318 1.38 8.79 8.65
N LYS A 319 1.06 7.49 8.55
CA LYS A 319 1.10 6.78 7.25
C LYS A 319 0.23 7.41 6.17
N PRO A 320 -1.05 7.81 6.43
CA PRO A 320 -1.85 8.53 5.45
C PRO A 320 -1.22 9.86 5.00
N ALA A 321 -0.63 10.62 5.94
CA ALA A 321 0.06 11.86 5.62
C ALA A 321 1.31 11.64 4.78
N LEU A 322 2.13 10.63 5.12
CA LEU A 322 3.32 10.25 4.35
C LEU A 322 2.96 9.80 2.93
N LEU A 323 1.90 9.00 2.79
CA LEU A 323 1.42 8.59 1.47
C LEU A 323 0.99 9.79 0.62
N LYS A 324 0.25 10.73 1.20
CA LYS A 324 -0.12 11.97 0.52
C LYS A 324 1.10 12.81 0.15
N LEU A 325 2.07 12.94 1.06
CA LEU A 325 3.31 13.67 0.82
C LEU A 325 4.12 13.06 -0.33
N ALA A 326 4.16 11.72 -0.42
CA ALA A 326 4.76 10.99 -1.55
C ALA A 326 3.96 11.12 -2.86
N GLY A 327 2.79 11.75 -2.85
CA GLY A 327 1.91 11.90 -4.01
C GLY A 327 1.11 10.64 -4.35
N GLY A 328 1.04 9.66 -3.44
CA GLY A 328 0.28 8.44 -3.61
C GLY A 328 -1.24 8.66 -3.51
N ALA A 329 -2.00 7.86 -4.23
CA ALA A 329 -3.45 7.85 -4.14
C ALA A 329 -3.89 7.44 -2.73
N GLN A 330 -4.73 8.28 -2.11
CA GLN A 330 -5.24 8.00 -0.78
C GLN A 330 -6.18 6.79 -0.80
N GLN A 331 -6.00 5.91 0.17
CA GLN A 331 -6.84 4.73 0.36
C GLN A 331 -7.40 4.73 1.78
N ALA A 332 -8.68 4.46 1.93
CA ALA A 332 -9.27 4.22 3.23
C ALA A 332 -8.78 2.88 3.79
N ALA A 333 -8.60 2.80 5.11
CA ALA A 333 -8.32 1.53 5.76
C ALA A 333 -9.47 0.55 5.51
N MET A 334 -9.14 -0.69 5.13
CA MET A 334 -10.12 -1.75 4.95
C MET A 334 -10.73 -2.12 6.29
N ARG A 335 -12.05 -2.07 6.41
CA ARG A 335 -12.82 -2.52 7.59
C ARG A 335 -13.63 -3.74 7.24
N LEU A 336 -13.41 -4.83 7.93
CA LEU A 336 -14.10 -6.10 7.72
C LEU A 336 -15.01 -6.39 8.91
N PRO A 337 -16.26 -6.88 8.68
CA PRO A 337 -17.08 -7.38 9.75
C PRO A 337 -16.55 -8.73 10.24
N ALA A 338 -16.41 -8.89 11.56
CA ALA A 338 -15.98 -10.13 12.19
C ALA A 338 -16.82 -10.41 13.45
N ARG A 339 -17.08 -11.68 13.75
CA ARG A 339 -17.75 -12.10 14.96
C ARG A 339 -16.81 -11.99 16.15
N CYS A 340 -17.20 -11.22 17.16
CA CYS A 340 -16.39 -11.06 18.37
C CYS A 340 -16.55 -12.28 19.28
N LEU A 341 -15.44 -12.95 19.63
CA LEU A 341 -15.47 -14.20 20.41
C LEU A 341 -15.52 -13.98 21.93
N ALA A 342 -15.25 -12.77 22.40
CA ALA A 342 -15.28 -12.42 23.81
C ALA A 342 -15.85 -11.01 24.02
N PRO A 343 -16.43 -10.69 25.18
CA PRO A 343 -16.98 -9.36 25.41
C PRO A 343 -15.90 -8.29 25.49
N LEU A 344 -16.20 -7.11 24.91
CA LEU A 344 -15.33 -5.95 24.91
C LEU A 344 -15.96 -4.84 25.78
N ARG A 345 -15.18 -4.36 26.74
CA ARG A 345 -15.58 -3.22 27.57
C ARG A 345 -15.16 -1.91 26.90
N LYS A 346 -16.09 -0.98 26.81
CA LYS A 346 -15.84 0.37 26.30
C LYS A 346 -16.74 1.39 26.98
N ARG A 347 -16.24 2.62 27.16
CA ARG A 347 -17.06 3.78 27.56
C ARG A 347 -17.26 4.68 26.35
N PRO A 348 -18.45 5.24 26.12
CA PRO A 348 -18.70 6.22 25.05
C PRO A 348 -17.77 7.43 25.15
N GLY A 349 -17.65 8.18 24.06
CA GLY A 349 -16.92 9.44 23.99
C GLY A 349 -15.58 9.39 23.24
N ARG A 350 -15.07 8.21 22.85
CA ARG A 350 -13.87 8.06 22.01
C ARG A 350 -13.99 6.87 21.08
N GLU A 351 -13.43 6.93 19.90
CA GLU A 351 -13.21 5.76 19.05
C GLU A 351 -12.05 4.93 19.64
N GLU A 352 -12.26 3.63 19.85
CA GLU A 352 -11.25 2.76 20.44
C GLU A 352 -10.72 1.76 19.41
N TYR A 353 -9.39 1.61 19.39
CA TYR A 353 -8.65 0.63 18.59
C TYR A 353 -8.10 -0.43 19.54
N GLN A 354 -8.91 -1.46 19.79
CA GLN A 354 -8.51 -2.57 20.64
C GLN A 354 -7.77 -3.62 19.79
N ARG A 355 -6.76 -4.27 20.38
CA ARG A 355 -5.95 -5.27 19.67
C ARG A 355 -6.68 -6.58 19.65
N GLY A 356 -6.66 -7.27 18.51
CA GLY A 356 -7.30 -8.55 18.30
C GLY A 356 -6.50 -9.50 17.43
N ILE A 357 -6.83 -10.78 17.54
CA ILE A 357 -6.39 -11.81 16.61
C ILE A 357 -7.59 -12.16 15.74
N LEU A 358 -7.49 -11.85 14.47
CA LEU A 358 -8.47 -12.15 13.45
C LEU A 358 -8.22 -13.54 12.89
N TYR A 359 -9.25 -14.36 12.87
CA TYR A 359 -9.25 -15.72 12.35
C TYR A 359 -10.24 -15.85 11.21
N GLN A 360 -10.00 -16.81 10.35
CA GLN A 360 -10.96 -17.27 9.35
C GLN A 360 -11.17 -18.78 9.52
N ASN A 361 -12.42 -19.23 9.54
CA ASN A 361 -12.74 -20.66 9.56
C ASN A 361 -12.83 -21.22 8.13
N ASP A 362 -13.00 -22.54 7.99
CA ASP A 362 -13.06 -23.24 6.70
C ASP A 362 -14.25 -22.80 5.83
N THR A 363 -15.28 -22.20 6.40
CA THR A 363 -16.42 -21.64 5.64
C THR A 363 -16.20 -20.21 5.18
N GLY A 364 -15.05 -19.62 5.51
CA GLY A 364 -14.70 -18.25 5.15
C GLY A 364 -15.21 -17.18 6.11
N GLU A 365 -15.88 -17.55 7.21
CA GLU A 365 -16.37 -16.61 8.21
C GLU A 365 -15.24 -16.06 9.05
N LEU A 366 -15.27 -14.73 9.28
CA LEU A 366 -14.29 -14.02 10.08
C LEU A 366 -14.74 -13.96 11.56
N SER A 367 -13.82 -14.27 12.44
CA SER A 367 -13.99 -14.09 13.88
C SER A 367 -12.77 -13.40 14.49
N VAL A 368 -12.96 -12.67 15.58
CA VAL A 368 -11.87 -11.97 16.26
C VAL A 368 -11.88 -12.25 17.76
N MET A 369 -10.72 -12.64 18.28
CA MET A 369 -10.45 -12.76 19.71
C MET A 369 -9.69 -11.53 20.19
N PRO A 370 -10.20 -10.74 21.12
CA PRO A 370 -9.41 -9.67 21.73
C PRO A 370 -8.19 -10.25 22.45
N VAL A 371 -7.03 -9.62 22.29
CA VAL A 371 -5.85 -10.02 23.08
C VAL A 371 -6.05 -9.63 24.55
N ALA A 372 -5.46 -10.41 25.46
CA ALA A 372 -5.49 -10.09 26.89
C ALA A 372 -4.71 -8.81 27.16
N GLY A 373 -5.33 -7.88 27.89
CA GLY A 373 -4.72 -6.60 28.21
C GLY A 373 -4.78 -5.59 27.06
N GLN A 374 -5.60 -4.56 27.26
CA GLN A 374 -5.85 -3.51 26.27
C GLN A 374 -5.27 -2.15 26.67
N ASP A 375 -4.38 -2.11 27.69
CA ASP A 375 -3.75 -0.87 28.12
C ASP A 375 -2.67 -0.42 27.15
N SER A 376 -2.44 0.89 27.09
CA SER A 376 -1.56 1.50 26.07
C SER A 376 -0.07 1.22 26.25
N HIS A 377 0.34 0.68 27.41
CA HIS A 377 1.73 0.30 27.71
C HIS A 377 2.03 -1.19 27.46
N GLN A 378 1.00 -2.00 27.16
CA GLN A 378 1.14 -3.47 27.08
C GLN A 378 1.59 -3.92 25.69
N LEU A 379 2.91 -3.93 25.45
CA LEU A 379 3.49 -4.41 24.19
C LEU A 379 3.45 -5.94 24.04
N ALA A 380 3.66 -6.69 25.12
CA ALA A 380 3.74 -8.15 25.07
C ALA A 380 2.45 -8.79 24.51
N SER A 381 1.28 -8.37 24.98
CA SER A 381 0.01 -8.82 24.44
C SER A 381 -0.28 -8.25 23.05
N SER A 382 0.16 -7.01 22.80
CA SER A 382 -0.04 -6.35 21.51
C SER A 382 0.76 -7.00 20.37
N SER A 383 1.90 -7.64 20.67
CA SER A 383 2.72 -8.35 19.67
C SER A 383 2.03 -9.56 19.04
N LEU A 384 0.99 -10.09 19.68
CA LEU A 384 0.18 -11.19 19.17
C LEU A 384 -0.94 -10.74 18.20
N ALA A 385 -1.26 -9.44 18.20
CA ALA A 385 -2.37 -8.91 17.43
C ALA A 385 -2.04 -8.83 15.93
N ASN A 386 -3.01 -9.20 15.10
CA ASN A 386 -2.96 -9.05 13.64
C ASN A 386 -4.05 -8.10 13.10
N CYS A 387 -4.87 -7.53 14.00
CA CYS A 387 -5.88 -6.54 13.64
C CYS A 387 -6.14 -5.55 14.77
N PHE A 388 -6.70 -4.40 14.43
CA PHE A 388 -7.42 -3.55 15.36
C PHE A 388 -8.91 -3.85 15.31
N ILE A 389 -9.55 -4.05 16.47
CA ILE A 389 -10.99 -4.04 16.63
C ILE A 389 -11.40 -2.58 16.80
N VAL A 390 -12.23 -2.08 15.88
CA VAL A 390 -12.64 -0.68 15.86
C VAL A 390 -14.00 -0.52 16.54
N LEU A 391 -14.01 0.15 17.67
CA LEU A 391 -15.24 0.44 18.41
C LEU A 391 -15.57 1.93 18.25
N SER A 392 -16.74 2.22 17.66
CA SER A 392 -17.18 3.58 17.36
C SER A 392 -17.30 4.45 18.60
N HIS A 393 -17.27 5.77 18.41
CA HIS A 393 -17.40 6.78 19.47
C HIS A 393 -18.54 6.50 20.45
N ASP A 394 -19.71 6.07 19.95
CA ASP A 394 -20.94 5.89 20.73
C ASP A 394 -21.10 4.47 21.30
N SER A 395 -20.24 3.52 20.94
CA SER A 395 -20.29 2.15 21.44
C SER A 395 -20.17 2.12 22.96
N GLN A 396 -20.99 1.31 23.62
CA GLN A 396 -20.97 1.05 25.06
C GLN A 396 -20.28 -0.28 25.42
N GLY A 397 -19.69 -0.93 24.43
CA GLY A 397 -19.08 -2.25 24.52
C GLY A 397 -19.71 -3.22 23.53
N VAL A 398 -19.29 -4.47 23.58
CA VAL A 398 -19.70 -5.54 22.66
C VAL A 398 -19.84 -6.83 23.45
N ASN A 399 -20.84 -7.62 23.19
CA ASN A 399 -21.01 -8.95 23.78
C ASN A 399 -20.30 -10.01 22.90
N SER A 400 -20.01 -11.15 23.50
CA SER A 400 -19.56 -12.31 22.73
C SER A 400 -20.64 -12.71 21.73
N GLY A 401 -20.26 -12.93 20.48
CA GLY A 401 -21.15 -13.25 19.37
C GLY A 401 -21.61 -12.05 18.53
N ASP A 402 -21.46 -10.82 19.02
CA ASP A 402 -21.79 -9.62 18.25
C ASP A 402 -20.80 -9.40 17.10
N THR A 403 -21.26 -8.71 16.05
CA THR A 403 -20.40 -8.30 14.93
C THR A 403 -19.68 -6.99 15.26
N VAL A 404 -18.37 -6.97 15.03
CA VAL A 404 -17.51 -5.79 15.15
C VAL A 404 -16.81 -5.51 13.83
N LEU A 405 -16.33 -4.28 13.65
CA LEU A 405 -15.45 -3.96 12.53
C LEU A 405 -14.00 -4.16 12.95
N VAL A 406 -13.23 -4.82 12.11
CA VAL A 406 -11.80 -5.00 12.31
C VAL A 406 -11.00 -4.38 11.16
N GLU A 407 -9.85 -3.80 11.48
CA GLU A 407 -8.85 -3.33 10.50
C GLU A 407 -7.65 -4.29 10.55
N PRO A 408 -7.47 -5.15 9.55
CA PRO A 408 -6.30 -6.01 9.47
C PRO A 408 -5.01 -5.21 9.39
N LEU A 409 -3.98 -5.63 10.14
CA LEU A 409 -2.64 -5.02 10.17
C LEU A 409 -1.68 -5.73 9.21
N GLN A 410 -2.03 -6.97 8.85
CA GLN A 410 -1.30 -7.80 7.90
C GLN A 410 -2.29 -8.45 6.94
N LEU A 411 -1.86 -8.73 5.72
CA LEU A 411 -2.67 -9.42 4.71
C LEU A 411 -2.83 -10.93 4.97
N ARG A 412 -2.16 -11.48 5.99
CA ARG A 412 -2.27 -12.89 6.38
C ARG A 412 -3.10 -12.99 7.67
N ILE A 413 -4.10 -13.84 7.63
CA ILE A 413 -5.03 -14.10 8.73
C ILE A 413 -4.66 -15.47 9.33
N ALA A 414 -4.73 -15.60 10.66
CA ALA A 414 -4.55 -16.89 11.31
C ALA A 414 -5.75 -17.80 11.01
N PHE A 415 -5.48 -19.10 10.79
CA PHE A 415 -6.53 -20.10 10.74
C PHE A 415 -6.89 -20.52 12.17
N ASN A 416 -8.17 -20.72 12.42
CA ASN A 416 -8.66 -21.28 13.67
C ASN A 416 -8.89 -22.76 13.42
N ASP A 417 -8.08 -23.62 14.06
CA ASP A 417 -8.24 -25.08 14.03
C ASP A 417 -9.52 -25.52 14.76
#